data_6f3187a7745f553b4182c964aaa0e68a
#
_entry.id   6f3187a7745f553b4182c964aaa0e68a
#
_cell.length_a   1.000
_cell.length_b   1.000
_cell.length_c   1.000
_cell.angle_alpha   90.00
_cell.angle_beta   90.00
_cell.angle_gamma   90.00
#
_symmetry.space_group_name_H-M   'P 1'
#
loop_
_entity.id
_entity.type
_entity.pdbx_description
1 polymer ?
#
loop_
_entity_poly.entity_id
_entity_poly.type
_entity_poly.pdbx_seq_one_letter_code
_entity_poly.pdbx_strand_id
1 'polypeptide(L)'
;VPFLCFTATGGARMQEGLLSLMQMAKTNAALTRLAKKGLPYISVLTDPTMGGVSAGFAFLGDIVIAEPKALIGFAGPRVIESTVRVTLPEGFQRSEFLQTKGAVDLICDRRELRKTVADSLAMLQRQPADAVI
;
A
#
# COMPACT_ATOMS: atom_id res chain seq x y z
N VAL A 1 -5.47 -10.78 -15.90
CA VAL A 1 -4.90 -11.33 -14.63
C VAL A 1 -4.97 -10.26 -13.57
N PRO A 2 -5.14 -10.65 -12.29
CA PRO A 2 -5.01 -9.77 -11.15
C PRO A 2 -3.66 -9.06 -11.09
N PHE A 3 -3.61 -7.93 -10.39
CA PHE A 3 -2.38 -7.19 -10.18
C PHE A 3 -1.96 -7.27 -8.71
N LEU A 4 -0.73 -7.69 -8.47
CA LEU A 4 -0.09 -7.72 -7.15
C LEU A 4 1.11 -6.78 -7.17
N CYS A 5 1.19 -5.86 -6.21
CA CYS A 5 2.31 -4.94 -6.10
C CYS A 5 2.91 -4.94 -4.69
N PHE A 6 4.20 -5.17 -4.60
CA PHE A 6 4.99 -4.96 -3.38
C PHE A 6 5.57 -3.55 -3.44
N THR A 7 5.18 -2.71 -2.49
CA THR A 7 5.58 -1.30 -2.47
C THR A 7 6.69 -1.06 -1.45
N ALA A 8 7.76 -0.40 -1.89
CA ALA A 8 8.83 0.12 -1.06
C ALA A 8 9.23 1.48 -1.61
N THR A 9 8.96 2.55 -0.88
CA THR A 9 9.15 3.90 -1.42
C THR A 9 9.33 4.96 -0.35
N GLY A 10 10.22 5.94 -0.61
CA GLY A 10 10.31 7.19 0.13
C GLY A 10 9.34 8.27 -0.37
N GLY A 11 8.61 8.03 -1.45
CA GLY A 11 7.68 8.97 -2.07
C GLY A 11 8.10 9.40 -3.49
N ALA A 12 7.34 10.33 -4.06
CA ALA A 12 7.68 10.95 -5.34
C ALA A 12 8.81 11.96 -5.15
N ARG A 13 9.79 11.94 -6.05
CA ARG A 13 10.98 12.80 -5.95
C ARG A 13 10.63 14.26 -6.21
N MET A 14 10.76 15.10 -5.20
CA MET A 14 10.41 16.52 -5.28
C MET A 14 11.26 17.30 -6.28
N GLN A 15 12.52 16.93 -6.48
CA GLN A 15 13.44 17.58 -7.43
C GLN A 15 13.02 17.41 -8.88
N GLU A 16 12.21 16.41 -9.19
CA GLU A 16 11.63 16.21 -10.52
C GLU A 16 10.28 16.95 -10.71
N GLY A 17 9.81 17.63 -9.66
CA GLY A 17 8.61 18.45 -9.68
C GLY A 17 7.37 17.69 -10.19
N LEU A 18 6.64 18.32 -11.09
CA LEU A 18 5.40 17.78 -11.64
C LEU A 18 5.60 16.47 -12.41
N LEU A 19 6.77 16.21 -12.99
CA LEU A 19 7.00 15.00 -13.79
C LEU A 19 6.83 13.73 -12.97
N SER A 20 7.36 13.70 -11.74
CA SER A 20 7.20 12.55 -10.86
C SER A 20 5.76 12.37 -10.37
N LEU A 21 5.06 13.46 -10.08
CA LEU A 21 3.65 13.42 -9.66
C LEU A 21 2.72 13.02 -10.80
N MET A 22 2.97 13.49 -12.03
CA MET A 22 2.17 13.15 -13.20
C MET A 22 2.22 11.67 -13.58
N GLN A 23 3.26 10.93 -13.15
CA GLN A 23 3.29 9.47 -13.35
C GLN A 23 2.14 8.76 -12.61
N MET A 24 1.65 9.31 -11.50
CA MET A 24 0.52 8.74 -10.78
C MET A 24 -0.78 8.82 -11.58
N ALA A 25 -0.96 9.85 -12.40
CA ALA A 25 -2.10 9.92 -13.32
C ALA A 25 -2.12 8.73 -14.30
N LYS A 26 -0.94 8.34 -14.81
CA LYS A 26 -0.81 7.18 -15.71
C LYS A 26 -1.08 5.85 -15.02
N THR A 27 -0.53 5.65 -13.82
CA THR A 27 -0.75 4.44 -13.03
C THR A 27 -2.21 4.30 -12.63
N ASN A 28 -2.84 5.39 -12.16
CA ASN A 28 -4.26 5.40 -11.81
C ASN A 28 -5.18 5.13 -13.01
N ALA A 29 -4.85 5.67 -14.18
CA ALA A 29 -5.58 5.35 -15.40
C ALA A 29 -5.48 3.86 -15.76
N ALA A 30 -4.33 3.22 -15.50
CA ALA A 30 -4.16 1.78 -15.69
C ALA A 30 -4.97 0.97 -14.67
N LEU A 31 -4.95 1.35 -13.38
CA LEU A 31 -5.76 0.73 -12.32
C LEU A 31 -7.27 0.85 -12.61
N THR A 32 -7.71 2.00 -13.13
CA THR A 32 -9.11 2.17 -13.57
C THR A 32 -9.49 1.19 -14.67
N ARG A 33 -8.60 0.92 -15.63
CA ARG A 33 -8.85 -0.09 -16.68
C ARG A 33 -8.88 -1.51 -16.11
N LEU A 34 -8.03 -1.80 -15.09
CA LEU A 34 -8.03 -3.07 -14.39
C LEU A 34 -9.37 -3.29 -13.68
N ALA A 35 -9.81 -2.30 -12.90
CA ALA A 35 -11.09 -2.33 -12.18
C ALA A 35 -12.29 -2.52 -13.11
N LYS A 36 -12.33 -1.83 -14.27
CA LYS A 36 -13.38 -2.01 -15.27
C LYS A 36 -13.47 -3.44 -15.84
N LYS A 37 -12.38 -4.20 -15.73
CA LYS A 37 -12.37 -5.63 -16.12
C LYS A 37 -12.70 -6.57 -14.96
N GLY A 38 -13.04 -6.05 -13.77
CA GLY A 38 -13.31 -6.84 -12.58
C GLY A 38 -12.10 -7.59 -12.06
N LEU A 39 -10.89 -7.11 -12.35
CA LEU A 39 -9.64 -7.75 -11.93
C LEU A 39 -9.11 -7.05 -10.67
N PRO A 40 -8.83 -7.81 -9.60
CA PRO A 40 -8.39 -7.23 -8.33
C PRO A 40 -6.95 -6.70 -8.38
N TYR A 41 -6.71 -5.67 -7.56
CA TYR A 41 -5.41 -5.15 -7.21
C TYR A 41 -5.13 -5.40 -5.73
N ILE A 42 -4.12 -6.19 -5.41
CA ILE A 42 -3.61 -6.39 -4.04
C ILE A 42 -2.32 -5.61 -3.88
N SER A 43 -2.28 -4.74 -2.88
CA SER A 43 -1.08 -3.99 -2.51
C SER A 43 -0.45 -4.54 -1.24
N VAL A 44 0.85 -4.81 -1.27
CA VAL A 44 1.63 -5.23 -0.10
C VAL A 44 2.59 -4.10 0.26
N LEU A 45 2.35 -3.48 1.41
CA LEU A 45 3.12 -2.34 1.90
C LEU A 45 4.30 -2.84 2.74
N THR A 46 5.51 -2.60 2.25
CA THR A 46 6.75 -2.96 2.94
C THR A 46 7.37 -1.74 3.64
N ASP A 47 8.42 -1.94 4.41
CA ASP A 47 9.12 -0.89 5.13
C ASP A 47 10.23 -0.24 4.29
N PRO A 48 10.21 1.08 4.00
CA PRO A 48 9.10 2.01 4.20
C PRO A 48 8.18 2.12 2.96
N THR A 49 6.93 2.53 3.18
CA THR A 49 6.03 2.96 2.09
C THR A 49 5.48 4.34 2.39
N MET A 50 6.08 5.40 1.82
CA MET A 50 5.87 6.79 2.20
C MET A 50 5.53 7.70 1.02
N GLY A 51 5.06 8.90 1.35
CA GLY A 51 4.93 10.04 0.43
C GLY A 51 3.79 9.92 -0.56
N GLY A 52 3.92 10.62 -1.69
CA GLY A 52 2.90 10.65 -2.73
C GLY A 52 2.61 9.30 -3.36
N VAL A 53 3.59 8.41 -3.40
CA VAL A 53 3.42 7.05 -3.94
C VAL A 53 2.53 6.21 -3.03
N SER A 54 2.66 6.33 -1.70
CA SER A 54 1.76 5.65 -0.78
C SER A 54 0.32 6.10 -0.99
N ALA A 55 0.07 7.42 -0.98
CA ALA A 55 -1.26 7.99 -1.13
C ALA A 55 -1.85 7.81 -2.53
N GLY A 56 -1.04 7.95 -3.58
CA GLY A 56 -1.51 7.97 -4.97
C GLY A 56 -1.50 6.61 -5.68
N PHE A 57 -0.97 5.57 -5.06
CA PHE A 57 -0.84 4.26 -5.70
C PHE A 57 -0.96 3.10 -4.71
N ALA A 58 -0.14 3.06 -3.64
CA ALA A 58 -0.05 1.90 -2.76
C ALA A 58 -1.35 1.64 -1.97
N PHE A 59 -2.02 2.68 -1.49
CA PHE A 59 -3.30 2.57 -0.79
C PHE A 59 -4.52 2.38 -1.71
N LEU A 60 -4.34 2.23 -3.00
CA LEU A 60 -5.43 2.02 -3.95
C LEU A 60 -5.75 0.54 -4.20
N GLY A 61 -5.10 -0.37 -3.50
CA GLY A 61 -5.42 -1.79 -3.56
C GLY A 61 -6.84 -2.09 -3.10
N ASP A 62 -7.49 -3.07 -3.73
CA ASP A 62 -8.76 -3.63 -3.26
C ASP A 62 -8.57 -4.35 -1.91
N ILE A 63 -7.38 -4.87 -1.67
CA ILE A 63 -6.89 -5.33 -0.37
C ILE A 63 -5.50 -4.73 -0.15
N VAL A 64 -5.31 -4.12 1.01
CA VAL A 64 -4.05 -3.52 1.44
C VAL A 64 -3.46 -4.36 2.58
N ILE A 65 -2.39 -5.08 2.27
CA ILE A 65 -1.64 -5.90 3.23
C ILE A 65 -0.38 -5.14 3.64
N ALA A 66 -0.02 -5.15 4.91
CA ALA A 66 1.24 -4.57 5.37
C ALA A 66 2.11 -5.61 6.07
N GLU A 67 3.44 -5.47 5.95
CA GLU A 67 4.36 -6.23 6.79
C GLU A 67 4.33 -5.71 8.23
N PRO A 68 4.58 -6.57 9.24
CA PRO A 68 4.63 -6.15 10.64
C PRO A 68 5.64 -5.02 10.85
N LYS A 69 5.26 -4.01 11.63
CA LYS A 69 6.09 -2.85 12.01
C LYS A 69 6.57 -1.97 10.84
N ALA A 70 6.08 -2.18 9.64
CA ALA A 70 6.43 -1.34 8.49
C ALA A 70 6.06 0.13 8.73
N LEU A 71 6.95 1.04 8.36
CA LEU A 71 6.72 2.48 8.40
C LEU A 71 5.95 2.88 7.14
N ILE A 72 4.72 3.34 7.33
CA ILE A 72 3.80 3.64 6.22
C ILE A 72 3.12 4.97 6.51
N GLY A 73 3.12 5.87 5.54
CA GLY A 73 2.49 7.17 5.73
C GLY A 73 2.70 8.10 4.54
N PHE A 74 2.37 9.38 4.74
CA PHE A 74 2.61 10.42 3.74
C PHE A 74 3.85 11.24 4.10
N ALA A 75 3.75 12.15 5.07
CA ALA A 75 4.89 12.88 5.58
C ALA A 75 5.64 12.02 6.61
N GLY A 76 6.98 12.03 6.57
CA GLY A 76 7.79 11.30 7.55
C GLY A 76 7.60 11.83 8.98
N PRO A 77 7.78 11.00 10.02
CA PRO A 77 7.59 11.41 11.41
C PRO A 77 8.39 12.67 11.78
N ARG A 78 9.65 12.75 11.38
CA ARG A 78 10.52 13.93 11.63
C ARG A 78 9.96 15.21 11.01
N VAL A 79 9.37 15.11 9.82
CA VAL A 79 8.77 16.27 9.13
C VAL A 79 7.53 16.74 9.91
N ILE A 80 6.70 15.81 10.36
CA ILE A 80 5.51 16.13 11.15
C ILE A 80 5.92 16.79 12.47
N GLU A 81 6.83 16.19 13.23
CA GLU A 81 7.30 16.71 14.50
C GLU A 81 7.89 18.11 14.38
N SER A 82 8.72 18.35 13.37
CA SER A 82 9.35 19.65 13.15
C SER A 82 8.37 20.72 12.67
N THR A 83 7.36 20.34 11.89
CA THR A 83 6.38 21.28 11.31
C THR A 83 5.28 21.64 12.30
N VAL A 84 4.72 20.65 12.98
CA VAL A 84 3.58 20.82 13.90
C VAL A 84 4.05 21.04 15.33
N ARG A 85 5.33 20.78 15.62
CA ARG A 85 5.96 20.91 16.95
C ARG A 85 5.26 20.08 18.02
N VAL A 86 4.90 18.83 17.68
CA VAL A 86 4.28 17.86 18.59
C VAL A 86 5.16 16.64 18.72
N THR A 87 5.09 15.98 19.86
CA THR A 87 5.66 14.64 20.03
C THR A 87 4.64 13.61 19.52
N LEU A 88 5.06 12.75 18.62
CA LEU A 88 4.19 11.71 18.06
C LEU A 88 4.04 10.56 19.05
N PRO A 89 2.87 9.92 19.12
CA PRO A 89 2.68 8.75 19.97
C PRO A 89 3.54 7.58 19.49
N GLU A 90 3.86 6.69 20.43
CA GLU A 90 4.58 5.46 20.13
C GLU A 90 3.83 4.63 19.08
N GLY A 91 4.57 4.08 18.12
CA GLY A 91 3.99 3.28 17.04
C GLY A 91 3.30 4.10 15.95
N PHE A 92 3.33 5.42 16.00
CA PHE A 92 2.75 6.27 14.96
C PHE A 92 3.28 5.92 13.57
N GLN A 93 2.37 5.83 12.60
CA GLN A 93 2.66 5.40 11.21
C GLN A 93 3.25 3.98 11.08
N ARG A 94 3.17 3.15 12.10
CA ARG A 94 3.45 1.72 11.94
C ARG A 94 2.21 0.98 11.43
N SER A 95 2.43 -0.15 10.77
CA SER A 95 1.35 -0.95 10.17
C SER A 95 0.24 -1.29 11.17
N GLU A 96 0.59 -1.61 12.42
CA GLU A 96 -0.36 -1.91 13.49
C GLU A 96 -1.25 -0.70 13.83
N PHE A 97 -0.64 0.48 13.93
CA PHE A 97 -1.40 1.72 14.15
C PHE A 97 -2.36 1.99 12.98
N LEU A 98 -1.89 1.83 11.74
CA LEU A 98 -2.70 2.07 10.56
C LEU A 98 -3.84 1.06 10.42
N GLN A 99 -3.64 -0.19 10.83
CA GLN A 99 -4.68 -1.19 10.87
C GLN A 99 -5.80 -0.80 11.86
N THR A 100 -5.45 -0.31 13.05
CA THR A 100 -6.45 0.18 14.02
C THR A 100 -7.24 1.39 13.50
N LYS A 101 -6.69 2.14 12.54
CA LYS A 101 -7.34 3.28 11.88
C LYS A 101 -8.08 2.90 10.59
N GLY A 102 -8.05 1.64 10.20
CA GLY A 102 -8.72 1.15 9.00
C GLY A 102 -8.02 1.49 7.68
N ALA A 103 -6.76 1.92 7.72
CA ALA A 103 -5.99 2.20 6.52
C ALA A 103 -5.27 0.96 5.94
N VAL A 104 -5.09 -0.08 6.74
CA VAL A 104 -4.52 -1.37 6.36
C VAL A 104 -5.52 -2.46 6.72
N ASP A 105 -5.81 -3.35 5.78
CA ASP A 105 -6.78 -4.44 5.98
C ASP A 105 -6.17 -5.60 6.77
N LEU A 106 -4.96 -6.00 6.41
CA LEU A 106 -4.28 -7.15 6.98
C LEU A 106 -2.81 -6.82 7.30
N ILE A 107 -2.33 -7.35 8.43
CA ILE A 107 -0.89 -7.42 8.72
C ILE A 107 -0.45 -8.87 8.52
N CYS A 108 0.59 -9.08 7.70
CA CYS A 108 1.04 -10.41 7.34
C CYS A 108 2.57 -10.49 7.32
N ASP A 109 3.12 -11.47 8.03
CA ASP A 109 4.55 -11.78 7.95
C ASP A 109 4.91 -12.24 6.53
N ARG A 110 6.09 -11.83 6.06
CA ARG A 110 6.59 -12.15 4.70
C ARG A 110 6.53 -13.65 4.37
N ARG A 111 6.74 -14.51 5.36
CA ARG A 111 6.71 -15.98 5.19
C ARG A 111 5.32 -16.52 4.87
N GLU A 112 4.27 -15.80 5.29
CA GLU A 112 2.87 -16.18 5.10
C GLU A 112 2.22 -15.45 3.90
N LEU A 113 2.92 -14.47 3.30
CA LEU A 113 2.35 -13.64 2.24
C LEU A 113 1.84 -14.43 1.04
N ARG A 114 2.56 -15.47 0.62
CA ARG A 114 2.12 -16.30 -0.51
C ARG A 114 0.74 -16.89 -0.27
N LYS A 115 0.53 -17.48 0.90
CA LYS A 115 -0.77 -18.07 1.26
C LYS A 115 -1.85 -17.00 1.39
N THR A 116 -1.56 -15.92 2.12
CA THR A 116 -2.51 -14.81 2.35
C THR A 116 -2.96 -14.18 1.03
N VAL A 117 -2.04 -13.95 0.10
CA VAL A 117 -2.35 -13.39 -1.22
C VAL A 117 -3.19 -14.37 -2.04
N ALA A 118 -2.84 -15.66 -2.04
CA ALA A 118 -3.60 -16.69 -2.76
C ALA A 118 -5.03 -16.80 -2.25
N ASP A 119 -5.21 -16.86 -0.92
CA ASP A 119 -6.53 -16.92 -0.27
C ASP A 119 -7.37 -15.65 -0.61
N SER A 120 -6.73 -14.47 -0.57
CA SER A 120 -7.38 -13.20 -0.90
C SER A 120 -7.82 -13.16 -2.37
N LEU A 121 -6.97 -13.60 -3.29
CA LEU A 121 -7.31 -13.67 -4.71
C LEU A 121 -8.43 -14.66 -5.00
N ALA A 122 -8.37 -15.84 -4.38
CA ALA A 122 -9.41 -16.86 -4.49
C ALA A 122 -10.78 -16.31 -4.06
N MET A 123 -10.82 -15.62 -2.92
CA MET A 123 -12.03 -14.99 -2.42
C MET A 123 -12.56 -13.91 -3.37
N LEU A 124 -11.70 -13.00 -3.84
CA LEU A 124 -12.10 -11.90 -4.72
C LEU A 124 -12.54 -12.40 -6.10
N GLN A 125 -11.94 -13.47 -6.60
CA GLN A 125 -12.28 -14.06 -7.90
C GLN A 125 -13.34 -15.18 -7.82
N ARG A 126 -13.82 -15.51 -6.61
CA ARG A 126 -14.79 -16.60 -6.35
C ARG A 126 -14.28 -17.95 -6.90
N GLN A 127 -13.00 -18.24 -6.72
CA GLN A 127 -12.35 -19.46 -7.15
C GLN A 127 -11.75 -20.20 -5.96
N PRO A 128 -11.54 -21.53 -6.03
CA PRO A 128 -10.79 -22.26 -5.01
C PRO A 128 -9.36 -21.73 -4.88
N ALA A 129 -8.79 -21.73 -3.67
CA ALA A 129 -7.46 -21.18 -3.41
C ALA A 129 -6.33 -21.91 -4.18
N ASP A 130 -6.49 -23.20 -4.38
CA ASP A 130 -5.58 -24.07 -5.15
C ASP A 130 -5.60 -23.80 -6.67
N ALA A 131 -6.62 -23.12 -7.17
CA ALA A 131 -6.69 -22.71 -8.59
C ALA A 131 -5.92 -21.43 -8.92
N VAL A 132 -5.40 -20.72 -7.90
CA VAL A 132 -4.78 -19.40 -8.02
C VAL A 132 -3.24 -19.45 -7.90
N ILE A 133 -2.67 -20.60 -7.53
CA ILE A 133 -1.23 -20.80 -7.28
C ILE A 133 -0.52 -21.37 -8.50
#